data_d5de2d12714c32b3ec6c8ccb73094afa
#
_entry.id   d5de2d12714c32b3ec6c8ccb73094afa
#
_cell.length_a   1.000
_cell.length_b   1.000
_cell.length_c   1.000
_cell.angle_alpha   90.00
_cell.angle_beta   90.00
_cell.angle_gamma   90.00
#
_symmetry.space_group_name_H-M   'P 1'
#
loop_
_entity.id
_entity.type
_entity.pdbx_description
1 polymer ?
#
loop_
_entity_poly.entity_id
_entity_poly.type
_entity_poly.pdbx_seq_one_letter_code
_entity_poly.pdbx_strand_id
1 'polypeptide(L)'
;MTEPATATHETYRATVAWDGDREDLRAHTITLAEQRLAASSAPKRGGDPAKADPEQLLVAAASACHMLWFLDFARRERLRVVSYEDQAEGVLDGHHFVRIVLRPAIEFEDDPKPELLAQFHQRANEACFIANSLNFPVQVEGR
;
A
#
# COMPACT_ATOMS: atom_id res chain seq x y z
N MET A 1 -9.75 -34.28 0.06
CA MET A 1 -10.57 -33.14 0.48
C MET A 1 -10.73 -32.19 -0.68
N THR A 2 -11.94 -31.98 -1.11
CA THR A 2 -12.22 -31.08 -2.22
C THR A 2 -12.59 -29.70 -1.69
N GLU A 3 -12.04 -28.68 -2.33
CA GLU A 3 -12.43 -27.31 -2.02
C GLU A 3 -13.90 -27.10 -2.41
N PRO A 4 -14.61 -26.24 -1.68
CA PRO A 4 -15.95 -25.88 -2.08
C PRO A 4 -15.96 -25.32 -3.49
N ALA A 5 -16.98 -25.68 -4.28
CA ALA A 5 -17.10 -25.21 -5.66
C ALA A 5 -17.21 -23.68 -5.75
N THR A 6 -17.59 -23.01 -4.63
CA THR A 6 -17.72 -21.55 -4.56
C THR A 6 -16.44 -20.87 -4.11
N ALA A 7 -15.41 -21.62 -3.71
CA ALA A 7 -14.15 -21.03 -3.31
C ALA A 7 -13.43 -20.47 -4.53
N THR A 8 -13.19 -19.18 -4.53
CA THR A 8 -12.41 -18.50 -5.57
C THR A 8 -11.08 -18.07 -4.99
N HIS A 9 -10.00 -18.50 -5.65
CA HIS A 9 -8.67 -18.05 -5.30
C HIS A 9 -8.19 -17.10 -6.39
N GLU A 10 -7.64 -15.98 -5.97
CA GLU A 10 -7.00 -15.03 -6.86
C GLU A 10 -5.50 -15.14 -6.64
N THR A 11 -4.75 -15.14 -7.73
CA THR A 11 -3.29 -15.28 -7.67
C THR A 11 -2.64 -14.04 -8.26
N TYR A 12 -1.67 -13.50 -7.52
CA TYR A 12 -0.92 -12.32 -7.91
C TYR A 12 0.55 -12.69 -7.97
N ARG A 13 1.26 -12.20 -8.98
CA ARG A 13 2.64 -12.59 -9.24
C ARG A 13 3.55 -11.38 -9.27
N ALA A 14 4.78 -11.62 -8.83
CA ALA A 14 5.88 -10.69 -8.94
C ALA A 14 7.13 -11.47 -9.32
N THR A 15 8.03 -10.84 -10.05
CA THR A 15 9.36 -11.42 -10.32
C THR A 15 10.38 -10.57 -9.59
N VAL A 16 11.26 -11.22 -8.84
CA VAL A 16 12.38 -10.56 -8.15
C VAL A 16 13.65 -11.21 -8.62
N ALA A 17 14.55 -10.43 -9.18
CA ALA A 17 15.80 -10.95 -9.72
C ALA A 17 16.99 -10.11 -9.24
N TRP A 18 17.94 -10.76 -8.60
CA TRP A 18 19.19 -10.11 -8.22
C TRP A 18 19.96 -9.71 -9.49
N ASP A 19 20.57 -8.54 -9.47
CA ASP A 19 21.28 -8.01 -10.65
C ASP A 19 22.58 -8.75 -10.98
N GLY A 20 23.06 -9.58 -10.07
CA GLY A 20 24.25 -10.41 -10.30
C GLY A 20 25.57 -9.72 -10.01
N ASP A 21 25.53 -8.52 -9.43
CA ASP A 21 26.76 -7.79 -9.08
C ASP A 21 27.26 -8.25 -7.71
N ARG A 22 28.41 -8.91 -7.70
CA ARG A 22 28.99 -9.42 -6.46
C ARG A 22 29.51 -8.33 -5.54
N GLU A 23 29.67 -7.11 -6.04
CA GLU A 23 30.06 -5.96 -5.22
C GLU A 23 28.84 -5.26 -4.62
N ASP A 24 27.66 -5.57 -5.15
CA ASP A 24 26.40 -5.06 -4.62
C ASP A 24 25.39 -6.20 -4.50
N LEU A 25 25.34 -6.82 -3.35
CA LEU A 25 24.43 -7.94 -3.09
C LEU A 25 22.98 -7.49 -2.92
N ARG A 26 22.73 -6.18 -2.90
CA ARG A 26 21.41 -5.63 -2.63
C ARG A 26 20.67 -5.18 -3.89
N ALA A 27 21.42 -4.84 -4.94
CA ALA A 27 20.80 -4.36 -6.19
C ALA A 27 20.02 -5.46 -6.88
N HIS A 28 18.75 -5.22 -7.10
CA HIS A 28 17.86 -6.18 -7.76
C HIS A 28 16.79 -5.46 -8.56
N THR A 29 16.07 -6.23 -9.34
CA THR A 29 14.95 -5.73 -10.16
C THR A 29 13.68 -6.43 -9.75
N ILE A 30 12.63 -5.65 -9.54
CA ILE A 30 11.29 -6.17 -9.27
C ILE A 30 10.44 -5.88 -10.51
N THR A 31 9.77 -6.92 -11.00
CA THR A 31 8.85 -6.78 -12.13
C THR A 31 7.43 -7.03 -11.64
N LEU A 32 6.59 -6.04 -11.81
CA LEU A 32 5.16 -6.07 -11.45
C LEU A 32 4.37 -5.70 -12.71
N ALA A 33 3.58 -6.64 -13.21
CA ALA A 33 2.93 -6.49 -14.52
C ALA A 33 4.00 -6.18 -15.59
N GLU A 34 3.87 -5.08 -16.31
CA GLU A 34 4.85 -4.67 -17.32
C GLU A 34 5.86 -3.65 -16.79
N GLN A 35 5.85 -3.39 -15.47
CA GLN A 35 6.70 -2.40 -14.84
C GLN A 35 7.93 -3.04 -14.23
N ARG A 36 9.09 -2.44 -14.47
CA ARG A 36 10.35 -2.87 -13.88
C ARG A 36 10.83 -1.79 -12.92
N LEU A 37 11.12 -2.19 -11.70
CA LEU A 37 11.53 -1.30 -10.64
C LEU A 37 12.92 -1.68 -10.17
N ALA A 38 13.86 -0.72 -10.25
CA ALA A 38 15.18 -0.89 -9.64
C ALA A 38 15.03 -0.80 -8.12
N ALA A 39 15.55 -1.78 -7.41
CA ALA A 39 15.33 -1.95 -5.99
C ALA A 39 16.63 -2.28 -5.24
N SER A 40 16.61 -2.06 -3.95
CA SER A 40 17.72 -2.31 -3.04
C SER A 40 17.17 -2.64 -1.66
N SER A 41 18.02 -2.66 -0.66
CA SER A 41 17.58 -2.73 0.73
C SER A 41 17.47 -1.34 1.33
N ALA A 42 16.88 -1.24 2.52
CA ALA A 42 16.80 0.03 3.24
C ALA A 42 18.21 0.62 3.45
N PRO A 43 18.34 1.96 3.41
CA PRO A 43 19.65 2.60 3.60
C PRO A 43 20.33 2.23 4.92
N LYS A 44 19.58 2.05 5.99
CA LYS A 44 20.13 1.61 7.28
C LYS A 44 20.78 0.23 7.21
N ARG A 45 20.44 -0.56 6.19
CA ARG A 45 20.97 -1.90 5.96
C ARG A 45 21.95 -1.93 4.79
N GLY A 46 22.50 -0.75 4.45
CA GLY A 46 23.52 -0.61 3.41
C GLY A 46 22.95 -0.50 1.99
N GLY A 47 21.66 -0.26 1.85
CA GLY A 47 21.04 -0.09 0.54
C GLY A 47 21.24 1.27 -0.07
N ASP A 48 20.87 1.37 -1.35
CA ASP A 48 20.93 2.61 -2.12
C ASP A 48 19.66 3.43 -1.83
N PRO A 49 19.79 4.64 -1.26
CA PRO A 49 18.61 5.46 -0.94
C PRO A 49 17.84 5.97 -2.18
N ALA A 50 18.42 5.85 -3.36
CA ALA A 50 17.74 6.24 -4.60
C ALA A 50 16.84 5.14 -5.16
N LYS A 51 16.87 3.95 -4.57
CA LYS A 51 16.08 2.80 -5.03
C LYS A 51 15.04 2.40 -3.98
N ALA A 52 13.98 1.78 -4.45
CA ALA A 52 12.92 1.28 -3.58
C ALA A 52 13.41 0.08 -2.77
N ASP A 53 12.88 -0.05 -1.56
CA ASP A 53 13.17 -1.19 -0.69
C ASP A 53 11.87 -1.95 -0.34
N PRO A 54 11.98 -3.17 0.20
CA PRO A 54 10.81 -3.98 0.51
C PRO A 54 9.83 -3.33 1.50
N GLU A 55 10.35 -2.59 2.47
CA GLU A 55 9.53 -1.92 3.47
C GLU A 55 8.68 -0.82 2.84
N GLN A 56 9.25 -0.04 1.93
CA GLN A 56 8.51 0.97 1.19
C GLN A 56 7.44 0.34 0.29
N LEU A 57 7.74 -0.80 -0.31
CA LEU A 57 6.78 -1.51 -1.15
C LEU A 57 5.57 -1.97 -0.34
N LEU A 58 5.77 -2.44 0.88
CA LEU A 58 4.66 -2.83 1.75
C LEU A 58 3.80 -1.63 2.11
N VAL A 59 4.43 -0.52 2.48
CA VAL A 59 3.71 0.72 2.81
C VAL A 59 2.92 1.22 1.61
N ALA A 60 3.53 1.22 0.43
CA ALA A 60 2.86 1.63 -0.80
C ALA A 60 1.66 0.74 -1.13
N ALA A 61 1.80 -0.58 -0.92
CA ALA A 61 0.70 -1.51 -1.15
C ALA A 61 -0.50 -1.21 -0.24
N ALA A 62 -0.25 -0.96 1.04
CA ALA A 62 -1.31 -0.63 1.99
C ALA A 62 -1.99 0.70 1.64
N SER A 63 -1.20 1.70 1.29
CA SER A 63 -1.71 3.02 0.92
C SER A 63 -2.55 2.96 -0.36
N ALA A 64 -2.03 2.29 -1.40
CA ALA A 64 -2.73 2.18 -2.68
C ALA A 64 -4.05 1.42 -2.53
N CYS A 65 -4.05 0.33 -1.78
CA CYS A 65 -5.25 -0.46 -1.57
C CYS A 65 -6.34 0.36 -0.86
N HIS A 66 -5.96 1.10 0.18
CA HIS A 66 -6.89 1.98 0.89
C HIS A 66 -7.46 3.06 -0.03
N MET A 67 -6.60 3.70 -0.82
CA MET A 67 -7.01 4.73 -1.77
C MET A 67 -8.05 4.19 -2.77
N LEU A 68 -7.79 3.02 -3.34
CA LEU A 68 -8.69 2.45 -4.34
C LEU A 68 -10.08 2.18 -3.75
N TRP A 69 -10.15 1.67 -2.54
CA TRP A 69 -11.42 1.48 -1.86
C TRP A 69 -12.11 2.81 -1.52
N PHE A 70 -11.34 3.78 -1.02
CA PHE A 70 -11.88 5.11 -0.73
C PHE A 70 -12.49 5.75 -1.97
N LEU A 71 -11.76 5.73 -3.08
CA LEU A 71 -12.24 6.31 -4.34
C LEU A 71 -13.50 5.61 -4.84
N ASP A 72 -13.58 4.30 -4.66
CA ASP A 72 -14.78 3.55 -5.05
C ASP A 72 -15.99 3.93 -4.19
N PHE A 73 -15.83 4.06 -2.90
CA PHE A 73 -16.90 4.49 -2.02
C PHE A 73 -17.35 5.93 -2.31
N ALA A 74 -16.39 6.82 -2.56
CA ALA A 74 -16.70 8.20 -2.93
C ALA A 74 -17.52 8.24 -4.24
N ARG A 75 -17.12 7.46 -5.23
CA ARG A 75 -17.84 7.36 -6.51
C ARG A 75 -19.27 6.86 -6.30
N ARG A 76 -19.46 5.86 -5.47
CA ARG A 76 -20.80 5.31 -5.17
C ARG A 76 -21.72 6.36 -4.54
N GLU A 77 -21.17 7.28 -3.77
CA GLU A 77 -21.91 8.39 -3.17
C GLU A 77 -21.93 9.63 -4.06
N ARG A 78 -21.48 9.49 -5.33
CA ARG A 78 -21.44 10.55 -6.34
C ARG A 78 -20.63 11.77 -5.93
N LEU A 79 -19.61 11.57 -5.12
CA LEU A 79 -18.63 12.59 -4.79
C LEU A 79 -17.51 12.55 -5.82
N ARG A 80 -17.07 13.72 -6.24
CA ARG A 80 -15.98 13.85 -7.21
C ARG A 80 -14.70 14.21 -6.51
N VAL A 81 -13.78 13.25 -6.47
CA VAL A 81 -12.43 13.48 -5.97
C VAL A 81 -11.62 14.09 -7.10
N VAL A 82 -10.98 15.24 -6.82
CA VAL A 82 -10.10 15.93 -7.77
C VAL A 82 -8.68 15.42 -7.64
N SER A 83 -8.22 15.23 -6.40
CA SER A 83 -6.87 14.71 -6.16
C SER A 83 -6.84 13.91 -4.86
N TYR A 84 -5.91 12.98 -4.81
CA TYR A 84 -5.66 12.14 -3.65
C TYR A 84 -4.15 11.91 -3.57
N GLU A 85 -3.54 12.34 -2.50
CA GLU A 85 -2.12 12.09 -2.27
C GLU A 85 -1.91 11.66 -0.82
N ASP A 86 -1.30 10.52 -0.63
CA ASP A 86 -1.01 9.99 0.69
C ASP A 86 0.51 9.94 0.90
N GLN A 87 0.97 10.58 1.96
CA GLN A 87 2.34 10.44 2.42
C GLN A 87 2.35 9.46 3.58
N ALA A 88 2.26 8.19 3.23
CA ALA A 88 2.16 7.09 4.18
C ALA A 88 3.50 6.78 4.82
N GLU A 89 3.44 6.28 6.04
CA GLU A 89 4.63 5.97 6.83
C GLU A 89 4.45 4.63 7.53
N GLY A 90 5.43 3.75 7.37
CA GLY A 90 5.49 2.50 8.12
C GLY A 90 6.52 2.62 9.23
N VAL A 91 6.21 2.09 10.39
CA VAL A 91 7.11 2.11 11.55
C VAL A 91 7.54 0.69 11.88
N LEU A 92 8.84 0.46 11.72
CA LEU A 92 9.48 -0.82 12.04
C LEU A 92 10.10 -0.73 13.42
N ASP A 93 9.83 -1.72 14.26
CA ASP A 93 10.43 -1.86 15.57
C ASP A 93 11.11 -3.23 15.66
N GLY A 94 12.43 -3.23 15.70
CA GLY A 94 13.20 -4.47 15.65
C GLY A 94 13.04 -5.18 14.30
N HIS A 95 12.36 -6.31 14.29
CA HIS A 95 12.25 -7.15 13.11
C HIS A 95 10.86 -7.14 12.46
N HIS A 96 9.94 -6.30 12.93
CA HIS A 96 8.60 -6.28 12.37
C HIS A 96 7.99 -4.89 12.43
N PHE A 97 7.03 -4.64 11.55
CA PHE A 97 6.25 -3.42 11.60
C PHE A 97 5.31 -3.41 12.79
N VAL A 98 5.16 -2.26 13.39
CA VAL A 98 4.19 -2.07 14.49
C VAL A 98 2.97 -1.28 14.04
N ARG A 99 3.07 -0.52 12.96
CA ARG A 99 1.93 0.18 12.34
C ARG A 99 2.31 0.76 10.98
N ILE A 100 1.30 1.03 10.19
CA ILE A 100 1.38 1.90 9.02
C ILE A 100 0.39 3.04 9.26
N VAL A 101 0.83 4.27 9.01
CA VAL A 101 0.00 5.45 9.15
C VAL A 101 -0.20 6.08 7.78
N LEU A 102 -1.46 6.21 7.38
CA LEU A 102 -1.86 6.85 6.14
C LEU A 102 -2.24 8.30 6.43
N ARG A 103 -1.78 9.23 5.60
CA ARG A 103 -2.05 10.67 5.74
C ARG A 103 -2.56 11.24 4.42
N PRO A 104 -3.72 10.79 3.95
CA PRO A 104 -4.22 11.23 2.65
C PRO A 104 -4.66 12.69 2.68
N ALA A 105 -4.19 13.45 1.70
CA ALA A 105 -4.68 14.78 1.40
C ALA A 105 -5.59 14.66 0.18
N ILE A 106 -6.87 14.98 0.35
CA ILE A 106 -7.90 14.73 -0.66
C ILE A 106 -8.62 16.02 -0.99
N GLU A 107 -8.70 16.32 -2.29
CA GLU A 107 -9.49 17.45 -2.78
C GLU A 107 -10.73 16.93 -3.47
N PHE A 108 -11.87 17.58 -3.22
CA PHE A 108 -13.15 17.27 -3.84
C PHE A 108 -13.65 18.47 -4.61
N GLU A 109 -14.45 18.24 -5.66
CA GLU A 109 -15.22 19.30 -6.28
C GLU A 109 -16.37 19.79 -5.37
N ASP A 110 -16.87 18.86 -4.55
CA ASP A 110 -17.93 19.10 -3.59
C ASP A 110 -17.31 19.50 -2.24
N ASP A 111 -18.19 19.78 -1.27
CA ASP A 111 -17.78 20.03 0.11
C ASP A 111 -18.40 18.95 0.99
N PRO A 112 -17.87 17.74 0.99
CA PRO A 112 -18.45 16.63 1.77
C PRO A 112 -18.27 16.85 3.26
N LYS A 113 -19.23 16.34 4.04
CA LYS A 113 -19.17 16.43 5.50
C LYS A 113 -18.02 15.59 6.05
N PRO A 114 -17.32 16.09 7.07
CA PRO A 114 -16.22 15.32 7.68
C PRO A 114 -16.63 13.92 8.17
N GLU A 115 -17.85 13.79 8.68
CA GLU A 115 -18.37 12.50 9.15
C GLU A 115 -18.47 11.49 8.03
N LEU A 116 -18.84 11.93 6.83
CA LEU A 116 -18.92 11.05 5.66
C LEU A 116 -17.54 10.58 5.23
N LEU A 117 -16.55 11.47 5.25
CA LEU A 117 -15.17 11.13 4.92
C LEU A 117 -14.61 10.12 5.93
N ALA A 118 -14.90 10.30 7.20
CA ALA A 118 -14.49 9.37 8.25
C ALA A 118 -15.09 7.98 8.01
N GLN A 119 -16.35 7.92 7.59
CA GLN A 119 -17.01 6.65 7.25
C GLN A 119 -16.33 5.97 6.05
N PHE A 120 -15.96 6.74 5.02
CA PHE A 120 -15.26 6.19 3.86
C PHE A 120 -13.91 5.60 4.26
N HIS A 121 -13.16 6.29 5.10
CA HIS A 121 -11.87 5.78 5.58
C HIS A 121 -12.05 4.53 6.41
N GLN A 122 -13.04 4.48 7.28
CA GLN A 122 -13.33 3.29 8.08
C GLN A 122 -13.69 2.11 7.19
N ARG A 123 -14.59 2.32 6.23
CA ARG A 123 -15.01 1.26 5.30
C ARG A 123 -13.86 0.80 4.42
N ALA A 124 -13.04 1.73 3.95
CA ALA A 124 -11.86 1.41 3.15
C ALA A 124 -10.87 0.55 3.94
N ASN A 125 -10.64 0.90 5.20
CA ASN A 125 -9.75 0.13 6.06
C ASN A 125 -10.29 -1.30 6.29
N GLU A 126 -11.59 -1.44 6.51
CA GLU A 126 -12.23 -2.74 6.69
C GLU A 126 -12.20 -3.60 5.41
N ALA A 127 -12.28 -2.96 4.25
CA ALA A 127 -12.32 -3.65 2.96
C ALA A 127 -10.93 -3.93 2.39
N CYS A 128 -9.90 -3.25 2.87
CA CYS A 128 -8.57 -3.32 2.30
C CYS A 128 -7.96 -4.71 2.46
N PHE A 129 -7.72 -5.40 1.34
CA PHE A 129 -7.15 -6.75 1.33
C PHE A 129 -5.76 -6.79 1.98
N ILE A 130 -4.96 -5.75 1.75
CA ILE A 130 -3.62 -5.67 2.31
C ILE A 130 -3.69 -5.48 3.83
N ALA A 131 -4.49 -4.51 4.31
CA ALA A 131 -4.65 -4.29 5.76
C ALA A 131 -5.17 -5.54 6.47
N ASN A 132 -6.10 -6.25 5.84
CA ASN A 132 -6.66 -7.48 6.40
C ASN A 132 -5.65 -8.64 6.47
N SER A 133 -4.55 -8.53 5.74
CA SER A 133 -3.51 -9.55 5.68
C SER A 133 -2.32 -9.25 6.60
N LEU A 134 -2.34 -8.13 7.29
CA LEU A 134 -1.26 -7.71 8.18
C LEU A 134 -1.63 -7.98 9.64
N ASN A 135 -0.63 -8.23 10.45
CA ASN A 135 -0.81 -8.49 11.89
C ASN A 135 -0.56 -7.25 12.76
N PHE A 136 -0.60 -6.08 12.15
CA PHE A 136 -0.46 -4.80 12.82
C PHE A 136 -1.45 -3.80 12.21
N PRO A 137 -1.78 -2.72 12.92
CA PRO A 137 -2.81 -1.79 12.43
C PRO A 137 -2.32 -0.89 11.30
N VAL A 138 -3.24 -0.62 10.36
CA VAL A 138 -3.11 0.46 9.38
C VAL A 138 -4.04 1.58 9.85
N GLN A 139 -3.48 2.71 10.22
CA GLN A 139 -4.18 3.83 10.82
C GLN A 139 -4.29 4.97 9.82
N VAL A 140 -5.40 5.70 9.84
CA VAL A 140 -5.59 6.87 8.99
C VAL A 140 -5.61 8.10 9.87
N GLU A 141 -4.69 9.04 9.59
CA GLU A 141 -4.70 10.36 10.20
C GLU A 141 -5.32 11.34 9.20
N GLY A 142 -6.38 12.03 9.61
CA GLY A 142 -7.05 13.01 8.77
C GLY A 142 -6.20 14.26 8.54
N ARG A 143 -6.39 14.87 7.36
CA ARG A 143 -5.90 16.19 7.06
C ARG A 143 -7.07 17.10 6.70
#